data_b6cacea50d9a8a57a9f6d4752c3e78b5
#
_entry.id   b6cacea50d9a8a57a9f6d4752c3e78b5
#
_cell.length_a   1.000
_cell.length_b   1.000
_cell.length_c   1.000
_cell.angle_alpha   90.00
_cell.angle_beta   90.00
_cell.angle_gamma   90.00
#
_symmetry.space_group_name_H-M   'P 1'
#
loop_
_entity.id
_entity.type
_entity.pdbx_description
1 polymer ?
#
loop_
_entity_poly.entity_id
_entity_poly.type
_entity_poly.pdbx_seq_one_letter_code
_entity_poly.pdbx_strand_id
1 'polypeptide(L)'
;PQTIHLFQKACRTGDYDTFKQFTQTVDNMGAEGVHLRSLLDFNYAADGGIPLEEVEPVSSIVKRFKGAAMSYGALSSEAHETIAIALNRLGGRSNTGEGGEPEERYHSESNSKIKQVASARFGVTSKYLVSAEEIQIKLAQGAKPGEGGNLPGAKVYPWIAKTRHSTTGVGLISPPPHHDIYSIED
;
A
#
# COMPACT_ATOMS: atom_id res chain seq x y z
N PRO A 1 0.17 7.15 -22.90
CA PRO A 1 0.21 8.53 -22.41
C PRO A 1 -1.17 9.16 -22.27
N GLN A 2 -2.08 8.95 -23.24
CA GLN A 2 -3.43 9.56 -23.22
C GLN A 2 -4.28 9.06 -22.03
N THR A 3 -4.17 7.81 -21.64
CA THR A 3 -4.87 7.25 -20.49
C THR A 3 -4.51 7.93 -19.18
N ILE A 4 -3.22 8.28 -18.98
CA ILE A 4 -2.77 9.00 -17.78
C ILE A 4 -3.40 10.39 -17.72
N HIS A 5 -3.49 11.11 -18.85
CA HIS A 5 -4.13 12.42 -18.90
C HIS A 5 -5.63 12.37 -18.60
N LEU A 6 -6.34 11.35 -19.11
CA LEU A 6 -7.75 11.14 -18.79
C LEU A 6 -7.95 10.89 -17.28
N PHE A 7 -7.14 10.01 -16.70
CA PHE A 7 -7.19 9.73 -15.25
C PHE A 7 -6.90 10.97 -14.40
N GLN A 8 -5.82 11.70 -14.73
CA GLN A 8 -5.48 12.93 -14.01
C GLN A 8 -6.58 14.00 -14.14
N LYS A 9 -7.17 14.15 -15.32
CA LYS A 9 -8.28 15.08 -15.53
C LYS A 9 -9.47 14.69 -14.67
N ALA A 10 -9.89 13.44 -14.74
CA ALA A 10 -11.02 12.92 -13.94
C ALA A 10 -10.82 13.18 -12.44
N CYS A 11 -9.63 12.87 -11.90
CA CYS A 11 -9.31 13.09 -10.48
C CYS A 11 -9.33 14.58 -10.10
N ARG A 12 -8.83 15.47 -10.97
CA ARG A 12 -8.75 16.91 -10.67
C ARG A 12 -10.10 17.60 -10.76
N THR A 13 -10.97 17.15 -11.65
CA THR A 13 -12.27 17.78 -11.91
C THR A 13 -13.43 17.09 -11.20
N GLY A 14 -13.23 15.88 -10.66
CA GLY A 14 -14.31 15.03 -10.13
C GLY A 14 -15.27 14.55 -11.23
N ASP A 15 -14.86 14.59 -12.50
CA ASP A 15 -15.70 14.24 -13.65
C ASP A 15 -15.73 12.72 -13.85
N TYR A 16 -16.85 12.11 -13.47
CA TYR A 16 -17.04 10.67 -13.57
C TYR A 16 -17.14 10.16 -15.01
N ASP A 17 -17.63 10.96 -15.95
CA ASP A 17 -17.70 10.55 -17.35
C ASP A 17 -16.30 10.50 -17.99
N THR A 18 -15.41 11.42 -17.63
CA THR A 18 -13.99 11.33 -17.98
C THR A 18 -13.34 10.08 -17.34
N PHE A 19 -13.70 9.72 -16.10
CA PHE A 19 -13.23 8.49 -15.48
C PHE A 19 -13.70 7.24 -16.22
N LYS A 20 -14.96 7.19 -16.66
CA LYS A 20 -15.47 6.10 -17.50
C LYS A 20 -14.73 5.97 -18.83
N GLN A 21 -14.41 7.09 -19.48
CA GLN A 21 -13.59 7.07 -20.70
C GLN A 21 -12.21 6.46 -20.44
N PHE A 22 -11.59 6.81 -19.31
CA PHE A 22 -10.35 6.19 -18.88
C PHE A 22 -10.49 4.68 -18.70
N THR A 23 -11.51 4.20 -17.94
CA THR A 23 -11.70 2.76 -17.69
C THR A 23 -11.95 1.99 -18.98
N GLN A 24 -12.82 2.49 -19.86
CA GLN A 24 -13.08 1.87 -21.17
C GLN A 24 -11.81 1.78 -22.02
N THR A 25 -10.98 2.83 -22.01
CA THR A 25 -9.72 2.81 -22.77
C THR A 25 -8.77 1.75 -22.22
N VAL A 26 -8.66 1.63 -20.88
CA VAL A 26 -7.81 0.63 -20.24
C VAL A 26 -8.31 -0.78 -20.50
N ASP A 27 -9.62 -0.99 -20.40
CA ASP A 27 -10.22 -2.32 -20.63
C ASP A 27 -10.04 -2.75 -22.10
N ASN A 28 -10.21 -1.84 -23.06
CA ASN A 28 -10.01 -2.11 -24.47
C ASN A 28 -8.54 -2.40 -24.84
N MET A 29 -7.56 -1.87 -24.08
CA MET A 29 -6.15 -2.23 -24.28
C MET A 29 -5.90 -3.73 -24.05
N GLY A 30 -6.77 -4.42 -23.35
CA GLY A 30 -6.74 -5.87 -23.21
C GLY A 30 -6.83 -6.60 -24.55
N ALA A 31 -7.66 -6.11 -25.46
CA ALA A 31 -7.83 -6.70 -26.79
C ALA A 31 -6.55 -6.61 -27.67
N GLU A 32 -5.64 -5.69 -27.34
CA GLU A 32 -4.37 -5.50 -28.04
C GLU A 32 -3.25 -6.44 -27.54
N GLY A 33 -3.52 -7.27 -26.51
CA GLY A 33 -2.57 -8.26 -26.00
C GLY A 33 -1.32 -7.68 -25.34
N VAL A 34 -1.44 -6.48 -24.72
CA VAL A 34 -0.29 -5.74 -24.15
C VAL A 34 0.31 -6.45 -22.93
N HIS A 35 -0.47 -7.26 -22.20
CA HIS A 35 -0.01 -8.03 -21.05
C HIS A 35 -0.69 -9.39 -20.95
N LEU A 36 -0.06 -10.33 -20.25
CA LEU A 36 -0.56 -11.71 -20.10
C LEU A 36 -2.00 -11.75 -19.57
N ARG A 37 -2.35 -10.87 -18.61
CA ARG A 37 -3.70 -10.82 -18.06
C ARG A 37 -4.77 -10.52 -19.14
N SER A 38 -4.44 -9.77 -20.17
CA SER A 38 -5.38 -9.44 -21.24
C SER A 38 -5.65 -10.61 -22.19
N LEU A 39 -4.89 -11.71 -22.06
CA LEU A 39 -5.14 -12.96 -22.77
C LEU A 39 -6.05 -13.91 -21.98
N LEU A 40 -6.45 -13.55 -20.76
CA LEU A 40 -7.30 -14.32 -19.88
C LEU A 40 -8.70 -13.72 -19.86
N ASP A 41 -9.70 -14.59 -19.78
CA ASP A 41 -11.10 -14.21 -19.58
C ASP A 41 -11.72 -15.09 -18.50
N PHE A 42 -12.88 -14.68 -18.01
CA PHE A 42 -13.62 -15.50 -17.05
C PHE A 42 -14.25 -16.70 -17.75
N ASN A 43 -14.12 -17.86 -17.15
CA ASN A 43 -14.81 -19.05 -17.57
C ASN A 43 -16.20 -19.06 -16.95
N TYR A 44 -17.15 -18.39 -17.60
CA TYR A 44 -18.53 -18.31 -17.12
C TYR A 44 -19.22 -19.67 -17.17
N ALA A 45 -20.03 -19.96 -16.16
CA ALA A 45 -20.82 -21.16 -16.12
C ALA A 45 -21.87 -21.18 -17.27
N ALA A 46 -21.96 -22.31 -17.98
CA ALA A 46 -22.86 -22.43 -19.12
C ALA A 46 -24.35 -22.40 -18.74
N ASP A 47 -24.67 -22.70 -17.49
CA ASP A 47 -26.01 -22.73 -16.90
C ASP A 47 -26.47 -21.39 -16.31
N GLY A 48 -25.67 -20.33 -16.48
CA GLY A 48 -25.98 -18.99 -15.97
C GLY A 48 -25.54 -18.71 -14.53
N GLY A 49 -24.89 -19.68 -13.87
CA GLY A 49 -24.33 -19.52 -12.53
C GLY A 49 -25.33 -19.65 -11.40
N ILE A 50 -25.02 -19.06 -10.25
CA ILE A 50 -25.87 -19.09 -9.04
C ILE A 50 -26.68 -17.80 -8.91
N PRO A 51 -27.83 -17.83 -8.20
CA PRO A 51 -28.59 -16.63 -7.86
C PRO A 51 -27.74 -15.57 -7.15
N LEU A 52 -28.01 -14.30 -7.40
CA LEU A 52 -27.22 -13.20 -6.84
C LEU A 52 -27.20 -13.18 -5.30
N GLU A 53 -28.29 -13.60 -4.68
CA GLU A 53 -28.46 -13.71 -3.22
C GLU A 53 -27.56 -14.79 -2.60
N GLU A 54 -27.10 -15.76 -3.40
CA GLU A 54 -26.15 -16.80 -2.97
C GLU A 54 -24.69 -16.37 -3.17
N VAL A 55 -24.45 -15.28 -3.91
CA VAL A 55 -23.11 -14.74 -4.10
C VAL A 55 -22.65 -14.03 -2.84
N GLU A 56 -21.39 -14.27 -2.44
CA GLU A 56 -20.80 -13.59 -1.30
C GLU A 56 -20.88 -12.05 -1.48
N PRO A 57 -21.42 -11.31 -0.49
CA PRO A 57 -21.58 -9.87 -0.61
C PRO A 57 -20.22 -9.15 -0.63
N VAL A 58 -20.12 -8.05 -1.37
CA VAL A 58 -18.92 -7.22 -1.49
C VAL A 58 -18.34 -6.83 -0.12
N SER A 59 -19.20 -6.51 0.86
CA SER A 59 -18.81 -6.18 2.23
C SER A 59 -18.05 -7.30 2.97
N SER A 60 -18.25 -8.55 2.57
CA SER A 60 -17.47 -9.70 3.08
C SER A 60 -16.18 -9.90 2.30
N ILE A 61 -16.25 -9.72 0.98
CA ILE A 61 -15.09 -9.87 0.08
C ILE A 61 -13.99 -8.85 0.43
N VAL A 62 -14.34 -7.57 0.59
CA VAL A 62 -13.37 -6.49 0.84
C VAL A 62 -12.59 -6.64 2.15
N LYS A 63 -13.14 -7.35 3.13
CA LYS A 63 -12.43 -7.64 4.40
C LYS A 63 -11.15 -8.46 4.21
N ARG A 64 -11.04 -9.19 3.12
CA ARG A 64 -9.85 -9.99 2.78
C ARG A 64 -8.81 -9.19 2.01
N PHE A 65 -9.14 -7.97 1.56
CA PHE A 65 -8.21 -7.13 0.83
C PHE A 65 -7.28 -6.38 1.77
N LYS A 66 -6.00 -6.39 1.42
CA LYS A 66 -4.93 -5.72 2.15
C LYS A 66 -4.18 -4.80 1.19
N GLY A 67 -3.89 -3.59 1.63
CA GLY A 67 -3.03 -2.67 0.90
C GLY A 67 -1.58 -3.17 0.90
N ALA A 68 -0.87 -2.89 -0.18
CA ALA A 68 0.56 -3.15 -0.25
C ALA A 68 1.33 -2.34 0.81
N ALA A 69 2.46 -2.88 1.26
CA ALA A 69 3.35 -2.19 2.18
C ALA A 69 4.01 -0.98 1.50
N MET A 70 3.63 0.22 1.89
CA MET A 70 4.15 1.48 1.36
C MET A 70 4.56 2.38 2.51
N SER A 71 5.87 2.64 2.60
CA SER A 71 6.45 3.33 3.75
C SER A 71 6.07 4.80 3.83
N TYR A 72 5.83 5.28 5.05
CA TYR A 72 5.69 6.70 5.37
C TYR A 72 7.00 7.44 5.03
N GLY A 73 6.93 8.37 4.08
CA GLY A 73 8.08 9.06 3.49
C GLY A 73 8.43 8.58 2.08
N ALA A 74 8.13 7.33 1.70
CA ALA A 74 8.08 6.94 0.29
C ALA A 74 6.82 7.52 -0.37
N LEU A 75 5.69 7.51 0.34
CA LEU A 75 4.50 8.28 0.04
C LEU A 75 4.48 9.58 0.86
N SER A 76 3.72 10.58 0.40
CA SER A 76 3.37 11.73 1.21
C SER A 76 2.47 11.35 2.39
N SER A 77 2.39 12.20 3.41
CA SER A 77 1.50 12.00 4.56
C SER A 77 0.05 11.82 4.12
N GLU A 78 -0.41 12.71 3.24
CA GLU A 78 -1.79 12.73 2.74
C GLU A 78 -2.15 11.47 1.97
N ALA A 79 -1.24 10.98 1.12
CA ALA A 79 -1.47 9.74 0.37
C ALA A 79 -1.51 8.52 1.28
N HIS A 80 -0.60 8.45 2.25
CA HIS A 80 -0.53 7.35 3.21
C HIS A 80 -1.77 7.30 4.11
N GLU A 81 -2.25 8.47 4.58
CA GLU A 81 -3.48 8.58 5.37
C GLU A 81 -4.73 8.26 4.55
N THR A 82 -4.82 8.79 3.33
CA THR A 82 -5.96 8.54 2.45
C THR A 82 -6.15 7.05 2.18
N ILE A 83 -5.07 6.32 1.94
CA ILE A 83 -5.11 4.86 1.74
C ILE A 83 -5.60 4.15 3.00
N ALA A 84 -5.12 4.55 4.17
CA ALA A 84 -5.53 3.96 5.44
C ALA A 84 -7.02 4.19 5.70
N ILE A 85 -7.50 5.43 5.57
CA ILE A 85 -8.91 5.81 5.74
C ILE A 85 -9.79 5.05 4.74
N ALA A 86 -9.42 5.02 3.46
CA ALA A 86 -10.20 4.34 2.43
C ALA A 86 -10.36 2.84 2.74
N LEU A 87 -9.27 2.15 3.08
CA LEU A 87 -9.32 0.73 3.41
C LEU A 87 -10.07 0.47 4.72
N ASN A 88 -9.91 1.32 5.73
CA ASN A 88 -10.67 1.19 6.98
C ASN A 88 -12.18 1.33 6.74
N ARG A 89 -12.61 2.31 5.95
CA ARG A 89 -14.03 2.49 5.58
C ARG A 89 -14.61 1.32 4.80
N LEU A 90 -13.80 0.71 3.96
CA LEU A 90 -14.19 -0.48 3.21
C LEU A 90 -14.15 -1.77 4.05
N GLY A 91 -13.56 -1.74 5.24
CA GLY A 91 -13.36 -2.92 6.07
C GLY A 91 -12.13 -3.76 5.71
N GLY A 92 -11.30 -3.26 4.79
CA GLY A 92 -9.98 -3.82 4.48
C GLY A 92 -8.89 -3.36 5.46
N ARG A 93 -7.63 -3.60 5.13
CA ARG A 93 -6.49 -3.23 5.96
C ARG A 93 -5.40 -2.57 5.13
N SER A 94 -4.93 -1.41 5.56
CA SER A 94 -3.72 -0.77 5.02
C SER A 94 -2.48 -1.24 5.77
N ASN A 95 -1.33 -1.10 5.12
CA ASN A 95 -0.03 -1.51 5.63
C ASN A 95 0.91 -0.30 5.72
N THR A 96 1.53 -0.10 6.87
CA THR A 96 2.45 1.03 7.10
C THR A 96 3.71 0.99 6.24
N GLY A 97 4.09 -0.18 5.71
CA GLY A 97 5.48 -0.39 5.31
C GLY A 97 6.43 -0.34 6.52
N GLU A 98 7.72 -0.37 6.28
CA GLU A 98 8.75 -0.42 7.33
C GLU A 98 9.15 0.96 7.89
N GLY A 99 8.46 2.02 7.52
CA GLY A 99 8.79 3.41 7.89
C GLY A 99 8.14 3.94 9.16
N GLY A 100 7.42 3.10 9.90
CA GLY A 100 6.64 3.54 11.05
C GLY A 100 5.35 4.27 10.65
N GLU A 101 4.67 4.80 11.63
CA GLU A 101 3.47 5.62 11.48
C GLU A 101 3.44 6.65 12.60
N PRO A 102 2.95 7.89 12.38
CA PRO A 102 2.78 8.87 13.45
C PRO A 102 1.89 8.35 14.58
N GLU A 103 2.31 8.54 15.84
CA GLU A 103 1.55 8.03 17.02
C GLU A 103 0.12 8.56 17.08
N GLU A 104 -0.11 9.77 16.59
CA GLU A 104 -1.42 10.43 16.54
C GLU A 104 -2.46 9.62 15.75
N ARG A 105 -1.99 8.72 14.89
CA ARG A 105 -2.84 7.89 14.01
C ARG A 105 -3.25 6.56 14.64
N TYR A 106 -2.56 6.07 15.67
CA TYR A 106 -2.75 4.71 16.18
C TYR A 106 -4.16 4.36 16.64
N HIS A 107 -4.94 5.35 17.07
CA HIS A 107 -6.33 5.14 17.52
C HIS A 107 -7.33 5.98 16.72
N SER A 108 -6.92 6.43 15.54
CA SER A 108 -7.75 7.23 14.65
C SER A 108 -8.26 6.44 13.45
N GLU A 109 -9.14 7.03 12.66
CA GLU A 109 -9.60 6.46 11.40
C GLU A 109 -8.45 6.24 10.40
N SER A 110 -7.36 6.99 10.53
CA SER A 110 -6.18 6.86 9.66
C SER A 110 -5.14 5.85 10.14
N ASN A 111 -5.45 5.04 11.17
CA ASN A 111 -4.58 3.96 11.61
C ASN A 111 -4.42 2.91 10.52
N SER A 112 -3.18 2.60 10.16
CA SER A 112 -2.88 1.44 9.30
C SER A 112 -2.87 0.18 10.17
N LYS A 113 -3.81 -0.72 9.92
CA LYS A 113 -4.05 -1.90 10.77
C LYS A 113 -2.96 -2.95 10.68
N ILE A 114 -2.21 -2.96 9.56
CA ILE A 114 -1.03 -3.81 9.39
C ILE A 114 0.21 -2.99 9.66
N LYS A 115 1.00 -3.41 10.64
CA LYS A 115 2.31 -2.81 10.97
C LYS A 115 3.41 -3.71 10.47
N GLN A 116 4.25 -3.18 9.56
CA GLN A 116 5.39 -3.93 9.04
C GLN A 116 6.62 -3.72 9.92
N VAL A 117 7.37 -4.78 10.15
CA VAL A 117 8.64 -4.77 10.85
C VAL A 117 9.70 -5.55 10.08
N ALA A 118 10.86 -4.94 9.85
CA ALA A 118 12.04 -5.57 9.26
C ALA A 118 13.24 -5.46 10.22
N SER A 119 13.28 -4.39 11.01
CA SER A 119 14.24 -4.15 12.07
C SER A 119 13.59 -3.27 13.13
N ALA A 120 14.16 -3.22 14.33
CA ALA A 120 13.69 -2.34 15.40
C ALA A 120 14.18 -0.90 15.20
N ARG A 121 14.08 -0.37 13.97
CA ARG A 121 14.54 0.97 13.58
C ARG A 121 13.48 1.73 12.82
N PHE A 122 13.74 3.00 12.53
CA PHE A 122 12.94 3.85 11.64
C PHE A 122 11.46 3.97 12.02
N GLY A 123 11.18 4.11 13.31
CA GLY A 123 9.83 4.31 13.81
C GLY A 123 9.13 3.05 14.30
N VAL A 124 9.82 1.91 14.34
CA VAL A 124 9.31 0.70 14.99
C VAL A 124 9.52 0.82 16.50
N THR A 125 8.44 1.00 17.23
CA THR A 125 8.41 1.09 18.70
C THR A 125 7.43 0.07 19.26
N SER A 126 7.51 -0.18 20.57
CA SER A 126 6.52 -1.04 21.24
C SER A 126 5.09 -0.53 21.05
N LYS A 127 4.87 0.78 21.15
CA LYS A 127 3.56 1.41 20.90
C LYS A 127 3.07 1.16 19.46
N TYR A 128 3.97 1.31 18.48
CA TYR A 128 3.68 1.01 17.10
C TYR A 128 3.21 -0.43 16.93
N LEU A 129 3.95 -1.40 17.47
CA LEU A 129 3.62 -2.82 17.34
C LEU A 129 2.31 -3.20 18.03
N VAL A 130 2.06 -2.72 19.25
CA VAL A 130 0.81 -3.04 19.97
C VAL A 130 -0.42 -2.36 19.41
N SER A 131 -0.26 -1.33 18.56
CA SER A 131 -1.36 -0.68 17.86
C SER A 131 -1.82 -1.45 16.62
N ALA A 132 -1.14 -2.53 16.26
CA ALA A 132 -1.44 -3.35 15.10
C ALA A 132 -2.60 -4.32 15.35
N GLU A 133 -3.46 -4.50 14.35
CA GLU A 133 -4.33 -5.68 14.26
C GLU A 133 -3.56 -6.89 13.69
N GLU A 134 -2.56 -6.61 12.84
CA GLU A 134 -1.71 -7.61 12.19
C GLU A 134 -0.28 -7.07 12.09
N ILE A 135 0.69 -7.89 12.46
CA ILE A 135 2.11 -7.60 12.26
C ILE A 135 2.58 -8.33 11.01
N GLN A 136 3.22 -7.59 10.10
CA GLN A 136 3.85 -8.18 8.92
C GLN A 136 5.36 -8.17 9.09
N ILE A 137 5.95 -9.34 9.21
CA ILE A 137 7.40 -9.51 9.24
C ILE A 137 7.93 -9.41 7.82
N LYS A 138 8.86 -8.48 7.58
CA LYS A 138 9.53 -8.30 6.31
C LYS A 138 10.93 -8.90 6.38
N LEU A 139 11.19 -9.89 5.55
CA LEU A 139 12.54 -10.41 5.34
C LEU A 139 13.38 -9.47 4.46
N ALA A 140 14.65 -9.78 4.27
CA ALA A 140 15.54 -9.02 3.41
C ALA A 140 15.01 -8.88 1.98
N GLN A 141 15.28 -7.72 1.36
CA GLN A 141 14.88 -7.47 -0.03
C GLN A 141 15.82 -8.18 -1.00
N GLY A 142 15.29 -9.16 -1.75
CA GLY A 142 16.07 -9.91 -2.71
C GLY A 142 16.66 -9.10 -3.86
N ALA A 143 16.02 -7.99 -4.24
CA ALA A 143 16.51 -7.11 -5.30
C ALA A 143 17.68 -6.20 -4.89
N LYS A 144 17.95 -6.08 -3.59
CA LYS A 144 18.97 -5.16 -3.03
C LYS A 144 19.82 -5.81 -1.94
N PRO A 145 20.25 -7.06 -2.09
CA PRO A 145 21.15 -7.66 -1.10
C PRO A 145 22.47 -6.88 -1.09
N GLY A 146 22.90 -6.44 0.08
CA GLY A 146 24.11 -5.64 0.24
C GLY A 146 23.94 -4.12 0.11
N GLU A 147 22.85 -3.60 -0.48
CA GLU A 147 22.60 -2.16 -0.62
C GLU A 147 21.46 -1.63 0.26
N GLY A 148 20.46 -2.48 0.52
CA GLY A 148 19.32 -2.15 1.36
C GLY A 148 18.36 -1.10 0.76
N GLY A 149 17.41 -0.66 1.59
CA GLY A 149 16.48 0.41 1.27
C GLY A 149 17.10 1.78 1.46
N ASN A 150 16.69 2.75 0.64
CA ASN A 150 17.18 4.12 0.71
C ASN A 150 15.98 5.09 0.68
N LEU A 151 15.95 6.04 1.61
CA LEU A 151 15.11 7.23 1.55
C LEU A 151 16.02 8.44 1.41
N PRO A 152 16.02 9.14 0.24
CA PRO A 152 16.88 10.30 0.03
C PRO A 152 16.59 11.42 1.03
N GLY A 153 17.62 12.15 1.45
CA GLY A 153 17.50 13.25 2.42
C GLY A 153 16.45 14.29 2.02
N ALA A 154 16.31 14.58 0.74
CA ALA A 154 15.28 15.50 0.22
C ALA A 154 13.83 15.07 0.52
N LYS A 155 13.59 13.79 0.83
CA LYS A 155 12.29 13.25 1.26
C LYS A 155 12.15 13.13 2.77
N VAL A 156 13.23 13.35 3.52
CA VAL A 156 13.20 13.29 5.00
C VAL A 156 12.78 14.64 5.55
N TYR A 157 11.50 14.95 5.39
CA TYR A 157 10.86 16.12 5.98
C TYR A 157 10.82 16.03 7.53
N PRO A 158 10.57 17.16 8.25
CA PRO A 158 10.54 17.14 9.71
C PRO A 158 9.61 16.09 10.32
N TRP A 159 8.43 15.92 9.77
CA TRP A 159 7.47 14.92 10.23
C TRP A 159 7.89 13.49 9.94
N ILE A 160 8.60 13.24 8.83
CA ILE A 160 9.20 11.93 8.53
C ILE A 160 10.34 11.64 9.51
N ALA A 161 11.22 12.62 9.74
CA ALA A 161 12.32 12.50 10.68
C ALA A 161 11.81 12.20 12.10
N LYS A 162 10.75 12.90 12.54
CA LYS A 162 10.10 12.66 13.84
C LYS A 162 9.61 11.22 13.94
N THR A 163 8.85 10.75 12.95
CA THR A 163 8.28 9.38 12.94
C THR A 163 9.35 8.30 12.89
N ARG A 164 10.42 8.53 12.13
CA ARG A 164 11.52 7.57 11.96
C ARG A 164 12.64 7.70 12.99
N HIS A 165 12.51 8.60 13.96
CA HIS A 165 13.55 8.90 14.97
C HIS A 165 14.89 9.22 14.32
N SER A 166 14.89 10.13 13.34
CA SER A 166 16.04 10.49 12.53
C SER A 166 16.18 12.01 12.39
N THR A 167 17.13 12.47 11.58
CA THR A 167 17.40 13.89 11.34
C THR A 167 16.83 14.34 10.01
N THR A 168 16.13 15.47 10.01
CA THR A 168 15.59 16.11 8.79
C THR A 168 16.69 16.37 7.76
N GLY A 169 16.41 16.06 6.51
CA GLY A 169 17.32 16.31 5.39
C GLY A 169 18.46 15.30 5.25
N VAL A 170 18.62 14.38 6.20
CA VAL A 170 19.63 13.33 6.15
C VAL A 170 19.03 12.06 5.56
N GLY A 171 19.68 11.50 4.53
CA GLY A 171 19.24 10.27 3.89
C GLY A 171 19.26 9.08 4.86
N LEU A 172 18.28 8.21 4.72
CA LEU A 172 18.15 7.00 5.53
C LEU A 172 18.48 5.78 4.68
N ILE A 173 19.42 4.97 5.16
CA ILE A 173 19.84 3.73 4.53
C ILE A 173 19.67 2.62 5.55
N SER A 174 19.08 1.49 5.14
CA SER A 174 19.02 0.30 5.98
C SER A 174 20.43 -0.19 6.28
N PRO A 175 20.81 -0.47 7.55
CA PRO A 175 22.17 -0.88 7.88
C PRO A 175 22.49 -2.28 7.32
N PRO A 176 23.78 -2.58 7.09
CA PRO A 176 24.22 -3.95 6.82
C PRO A 176 24.26 -4.80 8.13
N PRO A 177 23.74 -6.01 8.16
CA PRO A 177 22.81 -6.56 7.19
C PRO A 177 21.59 -5.63 7.05
N HIS A 178 21.04 -5.45 5.87
CA HIS A 178 20.07 -4.39 5.56
C HIS A 178 18.69 -4.59 6.17
N HIS A 179 18.43 -5.75 6.71
CA HIS A 179 17.30 -6.08 7.57
C HIS A 179 17.82 -7.02 8.64
N ASP A 180 17.23 -7.00 9.81
CA ASP A 180 17.67 -7.87 10.92
C ASP A 180 17.01 -9.26 10.83
N ILE A 181 16.05 -9.43 9.92
CA ILE A 181 15.30 -10.66 9.73
C ILE A 181 15.64 -11.26 8.36
N TYR A 182 16.32 -12.40 8.34
CA TYR A 182 16.75 -13.11 7.13
C TYR A 182 16.17 -14.51 7.01
N SER A 183 15.77 -15.12 8.12
CA SER A 183 15.27 -16.48 8.21
C SER A 183 14.08 -16.57 9.16
N ILE A 184 13.51 -17.76 9.30
CA ILE A 184 12.41 -18.00 10.25
C ILE A 184 12.92 -17.98 11.69
N GLU A 185 14.19 -18.31 11.91
CA GLU A 185 14.82 -18.38 13.21
C GLU A 185 15.09 -17.00 13.81
N ASP A 186 15.25 -15.97 12.97
CA ASP A 186 15.45 -14.58 13.40
C ASP A 186 14.15 -13.99 14.01
#